data_afd69ef5d64245764a6c48d340241365
#
_entry.id   afd69ef5d64245764a6c48d340241365
#
_cell.length_a   1.000
_cell.length_b   1.000
_cell.length_c   1.000
_cell.angle_alpha   90.00
_cell.angle_beta   90.00
_cell.angle_gamma   90.00
#
_symmetry.space_group_name_H-M   'P 1'
#
loop_
_entity.id
_entity.type
_entity.pdbx_description
1 polymer ?
#
loop_
_entity_poly.entity_id
_entity_poly.type
_entity_poly.pdbx_seq_one_letter_code
_entity_poly.pdbx_strand_id
1 'polypeptide(L)'
;MYTFYSEGFFGYGEPGTFRAYSLEHFLPILLTIGLLVLVWFQRERLRAWKGEIHLRFVWSFVMMLIEMGYYWRLLYVGDEYGTYLLLDRLPLQVCEWGLFCCMFMMPSKNRTLFGINFFVTLVGAGIACIIPQTVLKTCGPAYFRYYQYWGAHLLPIAGTLYMMIVHRMRPRYRDLWISIGALALLAIPCFIANAAIPGSDYMYLNLEVSFLPQNQYLRALIYFVLITLLFHLLWLVWRLVEKAVHNRLERKKAAA
;
A
#
# COMPACT_ATOMS: atom_id res chain seq x y z
N MET A 1 -36.44 -2.29 7.14
CA MET A 1 -35.57 -3.24 6.43
C MET A 1 -34.93 -2.43 5.28
N TYR A 2 -33.71 -1.97 5.43
CA TYR A 2 -33.05 -1.19 4.39
C TYR A 2 -32.56 -2.17 3.33
N THR A 3 -33.08 -2.07 2.11
CA THR A 3 -32.58 -2.81 0.96
C THR A 3 -31.24 -2.18 0.56
N PHE A 4 -30.16 -2.93 0.78
CA PHE A 4 -28.84 -2.53 0.36
C PHE A 4 -28.73 -2.55 -1.15
N TYR A 5 -28.22 -1.52 -1.77
CA TYR A 5 -27.89 -1.50 -3.18
C TYR A 5 -26.61 -2.33 -3.38
N SER A 6 -26.78 -3.63 -3.52
CA SER A 6 -25.68 -4.53 -3.92
C SER A 6 -25.39 -4.46 -5.42
N GLU A 7 -26.25 -3.78 -6.19
CA GLU A 7 -26.18 -3.72 -7.64
C GLU A 7 -25.41 -2.49 -8.16
N GLY A 8 -24.91 -2.61 -9.39
CA GLY A 8 -24.22 -1.54 -10.10
C GLY A 8 -22.74 -1.38 -9.74
N PHE A 9 -22.13 -0.36 -10.33
CA PHE A 9 -20.68 -0.13 -10.25
C PHE A 9 -20.14 -0.01 -8.81
N PHE A 10 -20.88 0.58 -7.91
CA PHE A 10 -20.49 0.72 -6.49
C PHE A 10 -20.88 -0.49 -5.63
N GLY A 11 -21.64 -1.44 -6.16
CA GLY A 11 -22.08 -2.64 -5.47
C GLY A 11 -21.02 -3.73 -5.36
N TYR A 12 -21.51 -4.94 -5.14
CA TYR A 12 -20.73 -6.18 -5.12
C TYR A 12 -21.21 -7.10 -6.24
N GLY A 13 -20.30 -7.88 -6.81
CA GLY A 13 -20.63 -8.94 -7.75
C GLY A 13 -20.74 -10.30 -7.07
N GLU A 14 -21.09 -11.30 -7.88
CA GLU A 14 -21.03 -12.69 -7.46
C GLU A 14 -19.60 -13.15 -7.17
N PRO A 15 -19.42 -14.13 -6.27
CA PRO A 15 -18.12 -14.75 -6.04
C PRO A 15 -17.49 -15.25 -7.35
N GLY A 16 -16.25 -14.89 -7.62
CA GLY A 16 -15.53 -15.28 -8.84
C GLY A 16 -15.54 -14.22 -9.95
N THR A 17 -16.13 -13.03 -9.73
CA THR A 17 -16.02 -11.90 -10.66
C THR A 17 -14.59 -11.36 -10.78
N PHE A 18 -13.73 -11.66 -9.82
CA PHE A 18 -12.29 -11.45 -9.88
C PHE A 18 -11.56 -12.79 -9.75
N ARG A 19 -10.58 -13.02 -10.61
CA ARG A 19 -9.70 -14.20 -10.56
C ARG A 19 -8.27 -13.78 -10.28
N ALA A 20 -7.74 -14.21 -9.14
CA ALA A 20 -6.33 -14.04 -8.83
C ALA A 20 -5.44 -14.70 -9.89
N TYR A 21 -4.30 -14.10 -10.20
CA TYR A 21 -3.31 -14.55 -11.18
C TYR A 21 -3.82 -14.61 -12.65
N SER A 22 -4.92 -13.92 -12.94
CA SER A 22 -5.44 -13.68 -14.29
C SER A 22 -4.93 -12.36 -14.88
N LEU A 23 -5.37 -12.04 -16.11
CA LEU A 23 -5.08 -10.75 -16.74
C LEU A 23 -5.56 -9.56 -15.87
N GLU A 24 -6.72 -9.69 -15.24
CA GLU A 24 -7.31 -8.67 -14.36
C GLU A 24 -6.41 -8.38 -13.15
N HIS A 25 -5.68 -9.39 -12.67
CA HIS A 25 -4.71 -9.21 -11.61
C HIS A 25 -3.45 -8.50 -12.11
N PHE A 26 -2.88 -8.97 -13.22
CA PHE A 26 -1.58 -8.47 -13.67
C PHE A 26 -1.65 -7.14 -14.39
N LEU A 27 -2.78 -6.80 -15.03
CA LEU A 27 -2.92 -5.58 -15.82
C LEU A 27 -2.63 -4.30 -15.02
N PRO A 28 -3.19 -4.05 -13.83
CA PRO A 28 -2.87 -2.87 -13.02
C PRO A 28 -1.39 -2.81 -12.63
N ILE A 29 -0.80 -3.96 -12.32
CA ILE A 29 0.63 -4.06 -11.96
C ILE A 29 1.50 -3.70 -13.17
N LEU A 30 1.21 -4.27 -14.33
CA LEU A 30 1.95 -4.00 -15.57
C LEU A 30 1.83 -2.54 -16.01
N LEU A 31 0.64 -1.94 -15.88
CA LEU A 31 0.44 -0.52 -16.15
C LEU A 31 1.26 0.35 -15.20
N THR A 32 1.33 -0.01 -13.93
CA THR A 32 2.16 0.70 -12.95
C THR A 32 3.65 0.56 -13.25
N ILE A 33 4.12 -0.63 -13.62
CA ILE A 33 5.50 -0.84 -14.06
C ILE A 33 5.79 -0.02 -15.32
N GLY A 34 4.90 -0.02 -16.31
CA GLY A 34 5.03 0.80 -17.52
C GLY A 34 5.13 2.30 -17.21
N LEU A 35 4.30 2.79 -16.28
CA LEU A 35 4.37 4.17 -15.80
C LEU A 35 5.74 4.47 -15.15
N LEU A 36 6.24 3.59 -14.30
CA LEU A 36 7.54 3.77 -13.66
C LEU A 36 8.71 3.72 -14.65
N VAL A 37 8.62 2.88 -15.67
CA VAL A 37 9.58 2.84 -16.78
C VAL A 37 9.55 4.18 -17.55
N LEU A 38 8.37 4.71 -17.84
CA LEU A 38 8.22 6.04 -18.47
C LEU A 38 8.82 7.14 -17.58
N VAL A 39 8.53 7.13 -16.28
CA VAL A 39 9.13 8.05 -15.30
C VAL A 39 10.66 7.94 -15.31
N TRP A 40 11.20 6.72 -15.39
CA TRP A 40 12.65 6.50 -15.46
C TRP A 40 13.28 7.16 -16.70
N PHE A 41 12.67 7.00 -17.86
CA PHE A 41 13.16 7.65 -19.09
C PHE A 41 12.99 9.18 -19.07
N GLN A 42 11.94 9.69 -18.45
CA GLN A 42 11.65 11.12 -18.35
C GLN A 42 12.24 11.81 -17.12
N ARG A 43 12.98 11.09 -16.26
CA ARG A 43 13.41 11.56 -14.94
C ARG A 43 14.18 12.89 -14.96
N GLU A 44 15.01 13.12 -15.97
CA GLU A 44 15.78 14.38 -16.05
C GLU A 44 14.86 15.56 -16.45
N ARG A 45 13.91 15.34 -17.34
CA ARG A 45 12.90 16.34 -17.71
C ARG A 45 12.01 16.66 -16.51
N LEU A 46 11.57 15.64 -15.77
CA LEU A 46 10.77 15.82 -14.57
C LEU A 46 11.51 16.60 -13.50
N ARG A 47 12.81 16.36 -13.31
CA ARG A 47 13.67 17.13 -12.39
C ARG A 47 13.78 18.60 -12.77
N ALA A 48 13.90 18.89 -14.05
CA ALA A 48 14.04 20.25 -14.57
C ALA A 48 12.71 21.01 -14.66
N TRP A 49 11.58 20.28 -14.61
CA TRP A 49 10.27 20.90 -14.79
C TRP A 49 9.81 21.62 -13.52
N LYS A 50 9.60 22.94 -13.63
CA LYS A 50 9.15 23.79 -12.52
C LYS A 50 7.76 23.41 -12.00
N GLY A 51 6.91 22.83 -12.85
CA GLY A 51 5.57 22.35 -12.50
C GLY A 51 5.53 20.96 -11.85
N GLU A 52 6.66 20.31 -11.62
CA GLU A 52 6.74 18.98 -11.02
C GLU A 52 6.07 18.90 -9.64
N ILE A 53 6.11 19.98 -8.88
CA ILE A 53 5.41 20.08 -7.60
C ILE A 53 3.90 19.89 -7.74
N HIS A 54 3.28 20.43 -8.78
CA HIS A 54 1.84 20.27 -9.03
C HIS A 54 1.51 18.81 -9.35
N LEU A 55 2.38 18.10 -10.09
CA LEU A 55 2.21 16.66 -10.31
C LEU A 55 2.15 15.89 -8.98
N ARG A 56 3.03 16.20 -8.03
CA ARG A 56 3.02 15.56 -6.69
C ARG A 56 1.78 15.90 -5.88
N PHE A 57 1.30 17.14 -5.96
CA PHE A 57 0.03 17.53 -5.33
C PHE A 57 -1.16 16.80 -5.97
N VAL A 58 -1.23 16.74 -7.31
CA VAL A 58 -2.28 15.99 -8.01
C VAL A 58 -2.23 14.51 -7.63
N TRP A 59 -1.04 13.92 -7.55
CA TRP A 59 -0.89 12.52 -7.12
C TRP A 59 -1.43 12.29 -5.71
N SER A 60 -1.07 13.17 -4.76
CA SER A 60 -1.58 13.11 -3.39
C SER A 60 -3.10 13.27 -3.34
N PHE A 61 -3.64 14.20 -4.13
CA PHE A 61 -5.07 14.43 -4.22
C PHE A 61 -5.83 13.22 -4.79
N VAL A 62 -5.29 12.58 -5.83
CA VAL A 62 -5.86 11.34 -6.39
C VAL A 62 -5.87 10.22 -5.35
N MET A 63 -4.78 10.03 -4.59
CA MET A 63 -4.75 9.06 -3.50
C MET A 63 -5.81 9.36 -2.43
N MET A 64 -5.99 10.64 -2.08
CA MET A 64 -7.04 11.06 -1.15
C MET A 64 -8.44 10.73 -1.70
N LEU A 65 -8.72 11.02 -2.98
CA LEU A 65 -10.01 10.71 -3.59
C LEU A 65 -10.28 9.20 -3.63
N ILE A 66 -9.27 8.39 -3.90
CA ILE A 66 -9.39 6.93 -3.91
C ILE A 66 -9.75 6.41 -2.52
N GLU A 67 -9.10 6.93 -1.50
CA GLU A 67 -9.38 6.53 -0.12
C GLU A 67 -10.75 7.04 0.35
N MET A 68 -11.07 8.32 0.12
CA MET A 68 -12.39 8.86 0.44
C MET A 68 -13.49 8.15 -0.35
N GLY A 69 -13.25 7.79 -1.60
CA GLY A 69 -14.19 7.01 -2.41
C GLY A 69 -14.54 5.66 -1.78
N TYR A 70 -13.59 5.02 -1.08
CA TYR A 70 -13.87 3.81 -0.31
C TYR A 70 -14.88 4.07 0.81
N TYR A 71 -14.65 5.09 1.63
CA TYR A 71 -15.54 5.44 2.73
C TYR A 71 -16.91 5.91 2.24
N TRP A 72 -16.98 6.72 1.18
CA TRP A 72 -18.26 7.14 0.57
C TRP A 72 -19.03 5.94 0.06
N ARG A 73 -18.35 4.97 -0.56
CA ARG A 73 -18.98 3.73 -0.97
C ARG A 73 -19.57 2.96 0.21
N LEU A 74 -18.85 2.85 1.33
CA LEU A 74 -19.35 2.17 2.52
C LEU A 74 -20.60 2.83 3.10
N LEU A 75 -20.69 4.17 3.03
CA LEU A 75 -21.90 4.90 3.44
C LEU A 75 -23.09 4.62 2.52
N TYR A 76 -22.83 4.32 1.25
CA TYR A 76 -23.87 4.13 0.24
C TYR A 76 -24.34 2.68 0.14
N VAL A 77 -23.44 1.73 0.12
CA VAL A 77 -23.74 0.30 -0.11
C VAL A 77 -23.56 -0.57 1.14
N GLY A 78 -22.96 -0.05 2.19
CA GLY A 78 -22.49 -0.86 3.31
C GLY A 78 -21.21 -1.64 2.98
N ASP A 79 -20.78 -2.47 3.89
CA ASP A 79 -19.75 -3.46 3.64
C ASP A 79 -20.36 -4.76 3.10
N GLU A 80 -19.52 -5.73 2.75
CA GLU A 80 -19.97 -7.04 2.25
C GLU A 80 -20.77 -7.86 3.29
N TYR A 81 -20.77 -7.42 4.55
CA TYR A 81 -21.52 -8.01 5.68
C TYR A 81 -22.77 -7.19 6.03
N GLY A 82 -23.04 -6.10 5.31
CA GLY A 82 -24.23 -5.25 5.53
C GLY A 82 -24.14 -4.36 6.77
N THR A 83 -22.96 -4.16 7.35
CA THR A 83 -22.76 -3.22 8.46
C THR A 83 -22.47 -1.82 7.95
N TYR A 84 -23.27 -0.83 8.38
CA TYR A 84 -23.11 0.60 8.02
C TYR A 84 -22.26 1.39 9.01
N LEU A 85 -21.69 0.74 10.00
CA LEU A 85 -21.00 1.45 11.06
C LEU A 85 -19.59 1.85 10.57
N LEU A 86 -19.42 3.13 10.28
CA LEU A 86 -18.09 3.74 10.05
C LEU A 86 -17.09 3.40 11.15
N LEU A 87 -17.60 3.13 12.37
CA LEU A 87 -16.80 2.74 13.53
C LEU A 87 -16.07 1.41 13.31
N ASP A 88 -16.60 0.51 12.47
CA ASP A 88 -15.97 -0.77 12.12
C ASP A 88 -14.89 -0.62 11.04
N ARG A 89 -14.74 0.59 10.47
CA ARG A 89 -13.82 0.86 9.36
C ARG A 89 -12.95 2.09 9.65
N LEU A 90 -12.31 2.08 10.79
CA LEU A 90 -11.28 3.08 11.08
C LEU A 90 -10.07 2.89 10.14
N PRO A 91 -9.38 3.96 9.75
CA PRO A 91 -8.20 3.87 8.87
C PRO A 91 -6.97 3.35 9.64
N LEU A 92 -7.06 2.12 10.14
CA LEU A 92 -6.03 1.49 10.99
C LEU A 92 -5.31 0.33 10.30
N GLN A 93 -5.65 0.01 9.04
CA GLN A 93 -4.88 -0.98 8.30
C GLN A 93 -3.53 -0.42 7.85
N VAL A 94 -2.52 -1.27 7.81
CA VAL A 94 -1.14 -0.88 7.44
C VAL A 94 -1.07 -0.25 6.04
N CYS A 95 -1.89 -0.72 5.10
CA CYS A 95 -1.93 -0.17 3.73
C CYS A 95 -2.48 1.26 3.70
N GLU A 96 -3.53 1.57 4.49
CA GLU A 96 -4.10 2.92 4.62
C GLU A 96 -3.06 3.89 5.20
N TRP A 97 -2.33 3.46 6.23
CA TRP A 97 -1.24 4.26 6.79
C TRP A 97 -0.12 4.50 5.79
N GLY A 98 0.26 3.48 5.01
CA GLY A 98 1.21 3.64 3.91
C GLY A 98 0.72 4.66 2.88
N LEU A 99 -0.56 4.62 2.53
CA LEU A 99 -1.19 5.58 1.62
C LEU A 99 -1.16 6.99 2.19
N PHE A 100 -1.59 7.20 3.45
CA PHE A 100 -1.54 8.51 4.10
C PHE A 100 -0.12 9.05 4.21
N CYS A 101 0.83 8.24 4.64
CA CYS A 101 2.24 8.64 4.66
C CYS A 101 2.72 9.05 3.27
N CYS A 102 2.32 8.35 2.20
CA CYS A 102 2.66 8.71 0.83
C CYS A 102 2.01 10.02 0.40
N MET A 103 0.74 10.24 0.74
CA MET A 103 0.03 11.50 0.44
C MET A 103 0.77 12.72 1.01
N PHE A 104 1.30 12.63 2.23
CA PHE A 104 2.07 13.71 2.83
C PHE A 104 3.52 13.75 2.36
N MET A 105 4.12 12.61 2.05
CA MET A 105 5.48 12.51 1.53
C MET A 105 5.62 13.19 0.17
N MET A 106 4.66 12.97 -0.73
CA MET A 106 4.74 13.46 -2.12
C MET A 106 4.91 14.98 -2.20
N PRO A 107 4.04 15.82 -1.62
CA PRO A 107 4.21 17.27 -1.69
C PRO A 107 5.37 17.78 -0.83
N SER A 108 5.58 17.24 0.37
CA SER A 108 6.55 17.75 1.34
C SER A 108 8.00 17.32 1.06
N LYS A 109 8.21 16.25 0.30
CA LYS A 109 9.51 15.56 0.17
C LYS A 109 10.11 15.16 1.53
N ASN A 110 9.27 14.90 2.51
CA ASN A 110 9.73 14.57 3.85
C ASN A 110 10.52 13.26 3.85
N ARG A 111 11.75 13.35 4.37
CA ARG A 111 12.71 12.24 4.33
C ARG A 111 12.31 11.09 5.26
N THR A 112 11.69 11.40 6.39
CA THR A 112 11.23 10.38 7.36
C THR A 112 10.03 9.63 6.81
N LEU A 113 9.04 10.33 6.23
CA LEU A 113 7.89 9.71 5.57
C LEU A 113 8.34 8.83 4.40
N PHE A 114 9.34 9.27 3.62
CA PHE A 114 9.92 8.43 2.57
C PHE A 114 10.52 7.14 3.14
N GLY A 115 11.29 7.23 4.22
CA GLY A 115 11.88 6.07 4.87
C GLY A 115 10.83 5.08 5.36
N ILE A 116 9.77 5.57 6.02
CA ILE A 116 8.64 4.75 6.47
C ILE A 116 7.96 4.08 5.26
N ASN A 117 7.61 4.86 4.23
CA ASN A 117 6.95 4.32 3.05
C ASN A 117 7.79 3.29 2.30
N PHE A 118 9.10 3.48 2.23
CA PHE A 118 9.97 2.51 1.57
C PHE A 118 9.80 1.10 2.18
N PHE A 119 9.74 0.99 3.49
CA PHE A 119 9.59 -0.31 4.15
C PHE A 119 8.13 -0.73 4.27
N VAL A 120 7.27 0.11 4.82
CA VAL A 120 5.86 -0.22 5.10
C VAL A 120 5.07 -0.44 3.81
N THR A 121 5.18 0.47 2.85
CA THR A 121 4.39 0.41 1.63
C THR A 121 4.91 -0.66 0.67
N LEU A 122 6.23 -0.75 0.43
CA LEU A 122 6.76 -1.75 -0.49
C LEU A 122 6.54 -3.19 0.01
N VAL A 123 6.58 -3.41 1.32
CA VAL A 123 6.28 -4.73 1.90
C VAL A 123 4.77 -4.92 2.03
N GLY A 124 4.05 -4.04 2.72
CA GLY A 124 2.63 -4.22 3.02
C GLY A 124 1.75 -4.19 1.77
N ALA A 125 1.80 -3.09 1.00
CA ALA A 125 1.05 -3.01 -0.25
C ALA A 125 1.59 -3.97 -1.32
N GLY A 126 2.89 -4.28 -1.31
CA GLY A 126 3.49 -5.28 -2.18
C GLY A 126 2.92 -6.67 -1.95
N ILE A 127 2.79 -7.11 -0.69
CA ILE A 127 2.14 -8.39 -0.35
C ILE A 127 0.68 -8.38 -0.80
N ALA A 128 -0.07 -7.31 -0.55
CA ALA A 128 -1.44 -7.17 -1.00
C ALA A 128 -1.57 -7.26 -2.53
N CYS A 129 -0.62 -6.70 -3.28
CA CYS A 129 -0.59 -6.82 -4.74
C CYS A 129 -0.24 -8.23 -5.23
N ILE A 130 0.55 -9.01 -4.48
CA ILE A 130 0.91 -10.39 -4.85
C ILE A 130 -0.21 -11.35 -4.49
N ILE A 131 -0.84 -11.15 -3.33
CA ILE A 131 -1.92 -11.99 -2.81
C ILE A 131 -3.17 -11.12 -2.68
N PRO A 132 -3.87 -10.80 -3.78
CA PRO A 132 -5.08 -9.99 -3.76
C PRO A 132 -6.20 -10.77 -3.08
N GLN A 133 -6.34 -10.50 -1.83
CA GLN A 133 -7.17 -11.23 -0.88
C GLN A 133 -8.62 -11.32 -1.28
N THR A 134 -9.32 -12.08 -0.50
CA THR A 134 -10.77 -12.24 -0.39
C THR A 134 -11.60 -10.99 -0.69
N VAL A 135 -11.04 -9.80 -0.47
CA VAL A 135 -11.67 -8.49 -0.76
C VAL A 135 -12.06 -8.32 -2.23
N LEU A 136 -11.32 -8.90 -3.18
CA LEU A 136 -11.65 -8.80 -4.60
C LEU A 136 -12.45 -9.99 -5.15
N LYS A 137 -12.76 -11.00 -4.36
CA LYS A 137 -13.54 -12.16 -4.82
C LYS A 137 -14.83 -11.78 -5.54
N THR A 138 -15.50 -10.75 -5.03
CA THR A 138 -16.79 -10.25 -5.51
C THR A 138 -16.69 -8.94 -6.28
N CYS A 139 -15.49 -8.41 -6.51
CA CYS A 139 -15.27 -7.10 -7.09
C CYS A 139 -14.23 -7.14 -8.22
N GLY A 140 -14.61 -7.72 -9.35
CA GLY A 140 -13.84 -7.66 -10.60
C GLY A 140 -13.88 -6.27 -11.26
N PRO A 141 -13.35 -6.12 -12.49
CA PRO A 141 -13.23 -4.83 -13.19
C PRO A 141 -14.55 -4.08 -13.45
N ALA A 142 -15.70 -4.74 -13.32
CA ALA A 142 -17.00 -4.08 -13.41
C ALA A 142 -17.36 -3.24 -12.18
N TYR A 143 -16.59 -3.32 -11.10
CA TYR A 143 -16.92 -2.72 -9.81
C TYR A 143 -15.88 -1.70 -9.37
N PHE A 144 -16.35 -0.61 -8.72
CA PHE A 144 -15.50 0.46 -8.17
C PHE A 144 -14.40 -0.06 -7.24
N ARG A 145 -14.74 -1.05 -6.40
CA ARG A 145 -13.82 -1.60 -5.41
C ARG A 145 -12.55 -2.19 -6.02
N TYR A 146 -12.63 -2.73 -7.24
CA TYR A 146 -11.46 -3.19 -8.00
C TYR A 146 -10.46 -2.05 -8.24
N TYR A 147 -10.92 -0.93 -8.77
CA TYR A 147 -10.07 0.23 -9.08
C TYR A 147 -9.54 0.89 -7.81
N GLN A 148 -10.39 0.99 -6.80
CA GLN A 148 -10.01 1.52 -5.49
C GLN A 148 -8.93 0.66 -4.84
N TYR A 149 -9.07 -0.67 -4.84
CA TYR A 149 -8.09 -1.59 -4.28
C TYR A 149 -6.72 -1.41 -4.95
N TRP A 150 -6.67 -1.48 -6.28
CA TRP A 150 -5.42 -1.33 -7.02
C TRP A 150 -4.83 0.08 -6.87
N GLY A 151 -5.65 1.11 -6.90
CA GLY A 151 -5.23 2.48 -6.67
C GLY A 151 -4.63 2.69 -5.29
N ALA A 152 -5.29 2.20 -4.24
CA ALA A 152 -4.83 2.34 -2.85
C ALA A 152 -3.50 1.62 -2.57
N HIS A 153 -3.18 0.55 -3.32
CA HIS A 153 -1.94 -0.19 -3.14
C HIS A 153 -0.82 0.23 -4.11
N LEU A 154 -1.15 0.41 -5.39
CA LEU A 154 -0.14 0.67 -6.43
C LEU A 154 0.32 2.14 -6.47
N LEU A 155 -0.56 3.12 -6.21
CA LEU A 155 -0.16 4.53 -6.23
C LEU A 155 0.85 4.89 -5.12
N PRO A 156 0.72 4.41 -3.87
CA PRO A 156 1.76 4.63 -2.85
C PRO A 156 3.09 3.95 -3.19
N ILE A 157 3.05 2.73 -3.75
CA ILE A 157 4.27 2.05 -4.26
C ILE A 157 4.91 2.91 -5.34
N ALA A 158 4.15 3.30 -6.36
CA ALA A 158 4.66 4.11 -7.45
C ALA A 158 5.14 5.49 -7.00
N GLY A 159 4.45 6.13 -6.05
CA GLY A 159 4.87 7.39 -5.43
C GLY A 159 6.22 7.27 -4.70
N THR A 160 6.40 6.20 -3.93
CA THR A 160 7.66 5.93 -3.24
C THR A 160 8.81 5.71 -4.23
N LEU A 161 8.58 4.93 -5.29
CA LEU A 161 9.58 4.70 -6.33
C LEU A 161 9.82 5.95 -7.18
N TYR A 162 8.79 6.79 -7.43
CA TYR A 162 8.94 8.10 -8.06
C TYR A 162 9.92 8.99 -7.28
N MET A 163 9.78 9.07 -5.95
CA MET A 163 10.68 9.84 -5.10
C MET A 163 12.13 9.32 -5.17
N MET A 164 12.32 8.01 -5.35
CA MET A 164 13.65 7.44 -5.57
C MET A 164 14.21 7.81 -6.95
N ILE A 165 13.39 7.71 -7.99
CA ILE A 165 13.81 7.91 -9.39
C ILE A 165 14.05 9.40 -9.69
N VAL A 166 13.10 10.27 -9.35
CA VAL A 166 13.12 11.68 -9.69
C VAL A 166 13.91 12.48 -8.65
N HIS A 167 13.62 12.32 -7.36
CA HIS A 167 14.24 13.09 -6.28
C HIS A 167 15.49 12.43 -5.69
N ARG A 168 15.92 11.27 -6.24
CA ARG A 168 17.12 10.54 -5.79
C ARG A 168 17.11 10.21 -4.31
N MET A 169 15.93 10.08 -3.71
CA MET A 169 15.81 9.65 -2.32
C MET A 169 16.30 8.23 -2.16
N ARG A 170 17.02 7.96 -1.09
CA ARG A 170 17.60 6.64 -0.80
C ARG A 170 17.20 6.19 0.59
N PRO A 171 16.74 4.94 0.79
CA PRO A 171 16.50 4.42 2.11
C PRO A 171 17.80 4.32 2.91
N ARG A 172 17.71 4.45 4.21
CA ARG A 172 18.81 4.29 5.16
C ARG A 172 18.46 3.17 6.13
N TYR A 173 19.46 2.50 6.69
CA TYR A 173 19.20 1.44 7.67
C TYR A 173 18.40 1.91 8.88
N ARG A 174 18.63 3.16 9.33
CA ARG A 174 17.84 3.80 10.38
C ARG A 174 16.34 3.86 10.06
N ASP A 175 15.99 4.02 8.79
CA ASP A 175 14.59 4.14 8.38
C ASP A 175 13.81 2.83 8.61
N LEU A 176 14.51 1.68 8.55
CA LEU A 176 13.95 0.38 8.91
C LEU A 176 13.44 0.38 10.36
N TRP A 177 14.27 0.82 11.30
CA TRP A 177 13.89 0.86 12.72
C TRP A 177 12.81 1.91 13.01
N ILE A 178 12.85 3.05 12.33
CA ILE A 178 11.78 4.06 12.40
C ILE A 178 10.47 3.46 11.89
N SER A 179 10.50 2.67 10.82
CA SER A 179 9.31 2.01 10.26
C SER A 179 8.74 0.95 11.21
N ILE A 180 9.60 0.16 11.86
CA ILE A 180 9.18 -0.79 12.90
C ILE A 180 8.54 -0.06 14.07
N GLY A 181 9.15 1.03 14.54
CA GLY A 181 8.58 1.86 15.61
C GLY A 181 7.24 2.48 15.22
N ALA A 182 7.09 2.94 13.98
CA ALA A 182 5.82 3.47 13.46
C ALA A 182 4.72 2.39 13.43
N LEU A 183 5.04 1.16 13.02
CA LEU A 183 4.09 0.05 13.06
C LEU A 183 3.73 -0.37 14.48
N ALA A 184 4.70 -0.37 15.40
CA ALA A 184 4.43 -0.65 16.81
C ALA A 184 3.51 0.41 17.43
N LEU A 185 3.70 1.69 17.06
CA LEU A 185 2.82 2.77 17.48
C LEU A 185 1.40 2.62 16.88
N LEU A 186 1.28 2.22 15.61
CA LEU A 186 0.00 1.92 14.97
C LEU A 186 -0.70 0.73 15.62
N ALA A 187 0.02 -0.26 16.10
CA ALA A 187 -0.57 -1.43 16.75
C ALA A 187 -1.38 -1.05 18.01
N ILE A 188 -1.02 0.01 18.71
CA ILE A 188 -1.72 0.45 19.93
C ILE A 188 -3.21 0.76 19.64
N PRO A 189 -3.57 1.70 18.74
CA PRO A 189 -4.97 1.94 18.42
C PRO A 189 -5.65 0.73 17.77
N CYS A 190 -4.92 -0.14 17.05
CA CYS A 190 -5.47 -1.37 16.50
C CYS A 190 -5.92 -2.34 17.60
N PHE A 191 -5.11 -2.55 18.65
CA PHE A 191 -5.51 -3.37 19.79
C PHE A 191 -6.70 -2.78 20.54
N ILE A 192 -6.74 -1.46 20.73
CA ILE A 192 -7.88 -0.77 21.36
C ILE A 192 -9.14 -0.96 20.52
N ALA A 193 -9.06 -0.74 19.21
CA ALA A 193 -10.21 -0.89 18.31
C ALA A 193 -10.69 -2.34 18.26
N ASN A 194 -9.79 -3.32 18.13
CA ASN A 194 -10.15 -4.74 18.14
C ASN A 194 -10.78 -5.22 19.46
N ALA A 195 -10.46 -4.57 20.56
CA ALA A 195 -11.08 -4.86 21.85
C ALA A 195 -12.44 -4.17 22.06
N ALA A 196 -12.59 -2.96 21.50
CA ALA A 196 -13.75 -2.11 21.72
C ALA A 196 -14.88 -2.33 20.67
N ILE A 197 -14.55 -2.75 19.46
CA ILE A 197 -15.49 -2.88 18.34
C ILE A 197 -15.66 -4.36 18.02
N PRO A 198 -16.82 -4.97 18.33
CA PRO A 198 -17.08 -6.37 18.02
C PRO A 198 -16.95 -6.67 16.53
N GLY A 199 -16.22 -7.74 16.19
CA GLY A 199 -16.01 -8.17 14.80
C GLY A 199 -14.92 -7.40 14.04
N SER A 200 -14.27 -6.41 14.65
CA SER A 200 -13.14 -5.73 14.01
C SER A 200 -11.89 -6.61 13.97
N ASP A 201 -11.11 -6.45 12.91
CA ASP A 201 -9.86 -7.21 12.70
C ASP A 201 -8.78 -6.32 12.09
N TYR A 202 -8.37 -5.30 12.83
CA TYR A 202 -7.27 -4.44 12.41
C TYR A 202 -5.93 -5.16 12.52
N MET A 203 -5.10 -5.03 11.50
CA MET A 203 -3.80 -5.72 11.34
C MET A 203 -3.92 -7.25 11.31
N TYR A 204 -5.12 -7.81 11.02
CA TYR A 204 -5.38 -9.26 10.97
C TYR A 204 -5.01 -10.00 12.27
N LEU A 205 -5.19 -9.32 13.41
CA LEU A 205 -4.85 -9.88 14.72
C LEU A 205 -5.88 -10.90 15.22
N ASN A 206 -7.12 -10.81 14.75
CA ASN A 206 -8.24 -11.69 15.12
C ASN A 206 -8.58 -12.72 14.02
N LEU A 207 -7.92 -12.64 12.85
CA LEU A 207 -8.19 -13.53 11.72
C LEU A 207 -7.99 -15.00 12.12
N GLU A 208 -9.03 -15.80 11.94
CA GLU A 208 -8.96 -17.24 12.19
C GLU A 208 -8.19 -17.95 11.07
N VAL A 209 -6.95 -18.30 11.36
CA VAL A 209 -6.09 -19.06 10.46
C VAL A 209 -5.59 -20.29 11.20
N SER A 210 -5.82 -21.46 10.62
CA SER A 210 -5.60 -22.76 11.27
C SER A 210 -4.15 -23.02 11.73
N PHE A 211 -3.16 -22.38 11.08
CA PHE A 211 -1.74 -22.54 11.42
C PHE A 211 -1.18 -21.42 12.31
N LEU A 212 -2.00 -20.42 12.67
CA LEU A 212 -1.61 -19.32 13.56
C LEU A 212 -2.27 -19.48 14.94
N PRO A 213 -1.60 -19.07 16.02
CA PRO A 213 -2.19 -19.11 17.35
C PRO A 213 -3.43 -18.20 17.43
N GLN A 214 -4.45 -18.61 18.16
CA GLN A 214 -5.66 -17.81 18.36
C GLN A 214 -5.41 -16.59 19.27
N ASN A 215 -4.37 -16.66 20.12
CA ASN A 215 -3.99 -15.54 20.97
C ASN A 215 -3.46 -14.36 20.14
N GLN A 216 -4.16 -13.23 20.15
CA GLN A 216 -3.83 -12.03 19.38
C GLN A 216 -2.45 -11.45 19.72
N TYR A 217 -2.00 -11.55 20.96
CA TYR A 217 -0.67 -11.02 21.38
C TYR A 217 0.45 -11.88 20.82
N LEU A 218 0.28 -13.22 20.84
CA LEU A 218 1.26 -14.12 20.24
C LEU A 218 1.29 -13.96 18.73
N ARG A 219 0.14 -13.74 18.10
CA ARG A 219 0.04 -13.46 16.68
C ARG A 219 0.72 -12.14 16.32
N ALA A 220 0.49 -11.07 17.10
CA ALA A 220 1.18 -9.78 16.92
C ALA A 220 2.70 -9.94 17.03
N LEU A 221 3.18 -10.74 17.97
CA LEU A 221 4.61 -11.03 18.11
C LEU A 221 5.17 -11.74 16.86
N ILE A 222 4.45 -12.76 16.36
CA ILE A 222 4.83 -13.46 15.13
C ILE A 222 4.88 -12.48 13.94
N TYR A 223 3.85 -11.64 13.76
CA TYR A 223 3.83 -10.64 12.69
C TYR A 223 4.95 -9.61 12.84
N PHE A 224 5.25 -9.17 14.06
CA PHE A 224 6.35 -8.27 14.33
C PHE A 224 7.70 -8.87 13.89
N VAL A 225 7.95 -10.14 14.23
CA VAL A 225 9.17 -10.86 13.80
C VAL A 225 9.21 -11.00 12.29
N LEU A 226 8.12 -11.46 11.66
CA LEU A 226 8.05 -11.65 10.21
C LEU A 226 8.26 -10.33 9.45
N ILE A 227 7.59 -9.25 9.86
CA ILE A 227 7.74 -7.93 9.24
C ILE A 227 9.17 -7.42 9.41
N THR A 228 9.77 -7.61 10.58
CA THR A 228 11.16 -7.24 10.83
C THR A 228 12.11 -7.98 9.89
N LEU A 229 11.92 -9.29 9.70
CA LEU A 229 12.71 -10.08 8.75
C LEU A 229 12.50 -9.62 7.31
N LEU A 230 11.26 -9.33 6.90
CA LEU A 230 10.96 -8.81 5.55
C LEU A 230 11.59 -7.45 5.30
N PHE A 231 11.61 -6.56 6.30
CA PHE A 231 12.28 -5.26 6.18
C PHE A 231 13.81 -5.42 6.06
N HIS A 232 14.41 -6.34 6.79
CA HIS A 232 15.83 -6.65 6.63
C HIS A 232 16.13 -7.26 5.26
N LEU A 233 15.27 -8.16 4.76
CA LEU A 233 15.40 -8.72 3.43
C LEU A 233 15.31 -7.63 2.35
N LEU A 234 14.31 -6.74 2.45
CA LEU A 234 14.17 -5.60 1.52
C LEU A 234 15.41 -4.69 1.57
N TRP A 235 15.93 -4.42 2.78
CA TRP A 235 17.16 -3.66 2.95
C TRP A 235 18.36 -4.34 2.29
N LEU A 236 18.52 -5.65 2.49
CA LEU A 236 19.60 -6.43 1.87
C LEU A 236 19.50 -6.38 0.35
N VAL A 237 18.32 -6.63 -0.22
CA VAL A 237 18.07 -6.54 -1.67
C VAL A 237 18.43 -5.14 -2.18
N TRP A 238 18.00 -4.09 -1.50
CA TRP A 238 18.35 -2.72 -1.85
C TRP A 238 19.87 -2.51 -1.88
N ARG A 239 20.60 -2.95 -0.86
CA ARG A 239 22.06 -2.82 -0.76
C ARG A 239 22.77 -3.57 -1.88
N LEU A 240 22.31 -4.76 -2.23
CA LEU A 240 22.86 -5.54 -3.34
C LEU A 240 22.66 -4.83 -4.68
N VAL A 241 21.46 -4.29 -4.93
CA VAL A 241 21.18 -3.52 -6.14
C VAL A 241 22.03 -2.25 -6.20
N GLU A 242 22.13 -1.49 -5.13
CA GLU A 242 22.95 -0.27 -5.03
C GLU A 242 24.43 -0.58 -5.34
N LYS A 243 24.99 -1.64 -4.74
CA LYS A 243 26.36 -2.10 -4.98
C LYS A 243 26.58 -2.53 -6.45
N ALA A 244 25.62 -3.28 -7.01
CA ALA A 244 25.71 -3.73 -8.40
C ALA A 244 25.69 -2.55 -9.39
N VAL A 245 24.84 -1.54 -9.14
CA VAL A 245 24.79 -0.31 -9.95
C VAL A 245 26.09 0.47 -9.82
N HIS A 246 26.61 0.65 -8.63
CA HIS A 246 27.87 1.35 -8.38
C HIS A 246 29.03 0.67 -9.13
N ASN A 247 29.19 -0.63 -8.98
CA ASN A 247 30.24 -1.39 -9.66
C ASN A 247 30.15 -1.29 -11.19
N ARG A 248 28.94 -1.27 -11.77
CA ARG A 248 28.75 -1.08 -13.22
C ARG A 248 29.20 0.32 -13.68
N LEU A 249 28.93 1.33 -12.89
CA LEU A 249 29.33 2.72 -13.22
C LEU A 249 30.85 2.88 -13.17
N GLU A 250 31.52 2.31 -12.17
CA GLU A 250 32.97 2.35 -12.06
C GLU A 250 33.66 1.60 -13.23
N ARG A 251 33.13 0.42 -13.61
CA ARG A 251 33.64 -0.31 -14.79
C ARG A 251 33.50 0.49 -16.08
N LYS A 252 32.40 1.24 -16.26
CA LYS A 252 32.21 2.08 -17.45
C LYS A 252 33.17 3.27 -17.47
N LYS A 253 33.47 3.87 -16.31
CA LYS A 253 34.46 4.95 -16.21
C LYS A 253 35.89 4.45 -16.49
N ALA A 254 36.23 3.23 -16.06
CA ALA A 254 37.55 2.64 -16.29
C ALA A 254 37.76 2.20 -17.75
N ALA A 255 36.68 2.02 -18.51
CA ALA A 255 36.71 1.60 -19.92
C ALA A 255 36.58 2.78 -20.92
N ALA A 256 36.34 4.00 -20.43
CA ALA A 256 36.26 5.25 -21.21
C ALA A 256 37.54 6.07 -21.08
#